data_e959484643f07567c476648c3512bfa8
#
_entry.id   e959484643f07567c476648c3512bfa8
#
_cell.length_a   1.000
_cell.length_b   1.000
_cell.length_c   1.000
_cell.angle_alpha   90.00
_cell.angle_beta   90.00
_cell.angle_gamma   90.00
#
_symmetry.space_group_name_H-M   'P 1'
#
loop_
_entity.id
_entity.type
_entity.pdbx_description
1 polymer ?
#
loop_
_entity_poly.entity_id
_entity_poly.type
_entity_poly.pdbx_seq_one_letter_code
_entity_poly.pdbx_strand_id
1 'polypeptide(L)'
;DSVLSRGLGDVYKRQRFNTLTSKADEIQIYKYVVHNVAHAFGKTATFMPKPLVGDNGSGMHVHQSLAKDGVNLFAGDKYGGLSETALYYIGGIIKHARAINAFANAATNSYKRLVPGFEAPVMLAYSARNRSASIRIPVVPSPKARRIEVRFGDPSANPYLCFAAMLMAGLDGIKNKIHPGEAMDKDLYDLPAEEAAEIPTVAYSLKDALDSLDADREFL
;
A
#
# COMPACT_ATOMS: atom_id res chain seq x y z
N ASP A 1 15.70 9.74 13.42
CA ASP A 1 14.47 8.99 13.18
C ASP A 1 13.82 8.61 14.51
N SER A 2 13.14 9.57 15.11
CA SER A 2 12.40 9.32 16.32
C SER A 2 11.15 8.51 15.99
N VAL A 3 11.25 7.21 16.11
CA VAL A 3 10.05 6.40 16.33
C VAL A 3 9.53 6.78 17.69
N LEU A 4 8.49 7.57 17.73
CA LEU A 4 7.75 7.82 18.95
C LEU A 4 7.09 6.51 19.37
N SER A 5 7.80 5.72 20.18
CA SER A 5 7.22 4.65 20.94
C SER A 5 6.22 5.27 21.92
N ARG A 6 4.94 5.21 21.58
CA ARG A 6 3.86 5.73 22.42
C ARG A 6 3.43 4.66 23.42
N GLY A 7 4.34 4.28 24.35
CA GLY A 7 4.01 3.46 25.50
C GLY A 7 3.70 1.98 25.27
N LEU A 8 3.30 1.56 24.07
CA LEU A 8 2.98 0.18 23.71
C LEU A 8 3.94 -0.43 22.67
N GLY A 9 4.98 0.33 22.28
CA GLY A 9 6.01 -0.16 21.38
C GLY A 9 5.58 -0.29 19.94
N ASP A 10 5.48 0.85 19.22
CA ASP A 10 5.41 0.86 17.77
C ASP A 10 6.68 0.27 17.17
N VAL A 11 6.54 -0.76 16.35
CA VAL A 11 7.66 -1.35 15.61
C VAL A 11 7.58 -0.95 14.16
N TYR A 12 8.44 -0.01 13.75
CA TYR A 12 8.65 0.31 12.36
C TYR A 12 9.76 -0.56 11.79
N LYS A 13 9.45 -1.43 10.81
CA LYS A 13 10.45 -2.30 10.19
C LYS A 13 10.50 -2.13 8.68
N ARG A 14 11.72 -1.86 8.18
CA ARG A 14 12.07 -1.98 6.77
C ARG A 14 12.66 -3.36 6.49
N GLN A 15 12.23 -3.99 5.41
CA GLN A 15 12.75 -5.28 4.97
C GLN A 15 13.57 -5.11 3.69
N ARG A 16 14.52 -6.02 3.45
CA ARG A 16 15.17 -6.14 2.15
C ARG A 16 14.13 -6.57 1.12
N PHE A 17 14.24 -6.07 -0.12
CA PHE A 17 13.37 -6.53 -1.20
C PHE A 17 13.70 -7.98 -1.58
N ASN A 18 12.72 -8.69 -2.10
CA ASN A 18 12.86 -10.02 -2.64
C ASN A 18 11.81 -10.24 -3.74
N THR A 19 11.82 -11.40 -4.41
CA THR A 19 10.75 -11.78 -5.34
C THR A 19 9.41 -11.90 -4.60
N LEU A 20 8.31 -11.77 -5.32
CA LEU A 20 6.96 -11.70 -4.75
C LEU A 20 6.68 -12.87 -3.80
N THR A 21 6.87 -14.11 -4.26
CA THR A 21 6.58 -15.31 -3.45
C THR A 21 7.51 -15.39 -2.24
N SER A 22 8.83 -15.22 -2.44
CA SER A 22 9.80 -15.25 -1.33
C SER A 22 9.52 -14.16 -0.31
N LYS A 23 9.05 -12.97 -0.75
CA LYS A 23 8.66 -11.91 0.19
C LYS A 23 7.40 -12.28 0.97
N ALA A 24 6.44 -12.95 0.37
CA ALA A 24 5.26 -13.45 1.06
C ALA A 24 5.63 -14.49 2.12
N ASP A 25 6.53 -15.43 1.80
CA ASP A 25 7.09 -16.40 2.77
C ASP A 25 7.76 -15.68 3.94
N GLU A 26 8.64 -14.72 3.66
CA GLU A 26 9.34 -13.93 4.69
C GLU A 26 8.37 -13.18 5.62
N ILE A 27 7.25 -12.65 5.10
CA ILE A 27 6.21 -11.99 5.91
C ILE A 27 5.55 -12.97 6.86
N GLN A 28 5.25 -14.19 6.42
CA GLN A 28 4.68 -15.22 7.29
C GLN A 28 5.65 -15.63 8.39
N ILE A 29 6.90 -15.90 8.02
CA ILE A 29 7.97 -16.21 8.99
C ILE A 29 8.15 -15.07 9.99
N TYR A 30 8.17 -13.82 9.50
CA TYR A 30 8.30 -12.63 10.34
C TYR A 30 7.19 -12.54 11.39
N LYS A 31 5.93 -12.70 10.97
CA LYS A 31 4.79 -12.68 11.92
C LYS A 31 4.90 -13.78 12.97
N TYR A 32 5.23 -14.99 12.53
CA TYR A 32 5.46 -16.13 13.43
C TYR A 32 6.56 -15.85 14.45
N VAL A 33 7.72 -15.37 14.00
CA VAL A 33 8.87 -15.06 14.89
C VAL A 33 8.50 -13.96 15.88
N VAL A 34 7.85 -12.88 15.44
CA VAL A 34 7.45 -11.77 16.34
C VAL A 34 6.51 -12.25 17.45
N HIS A 35 5.51 -13.07 17.10
CA HIS A 35 4.58 -13.62 18.11
C HIS A 35 5.30 -14.52 19.12
N ASN A 36 6.16 -15.42 18.65
CA ASN A 36 6.87 -16.35 19.52
C ASN A 36 7.91 -15.66 20.42
N VAL A 37 8.66 -14.69 19.88
CA VAL A 37 9.61 -13.91 20.66
C VAL A 37 8.87 -13.08 21.72
N ALA A 38 7.80 -12.39 21.37
CA ALA A 38 6.99 -11.66 22.35
C ALA A 38 6.51 -12.57 23.46
N HIS A 39 5.97 -13.75 23.12
CA HIS A 39 5.51 -14.74 24.09
C HIS A 39 6.66 -15.21 25.02
N ALA A 40 7.84 -15.52 24.49
CA ALA A 40 9.01 -15.93 25.26
C ALA A 40 9.46 -14.89 26.28
N PHE A 41 9.18 -13.60 26.02
CA PHE A 41 9.46 -12.50 26.95
C PHE A 41 8.24 -12.09 27.80
N GLY A 42 7.20 -12.93 27.89
CA GLY A 42 5.98 -12.64 28.65
C GLY A 42 5.18 -11.45 28.14
N LYS A 43 5.30 -11.16 26.82
CA LYS A 43 4.63 -10.04 26.14
C LYS A 43 3.68 -10.54 25.05
N THR A 44 2.80 -9.68 24.61
CA THR A 44 1.91 -9.91 23.47
C THR A 44 2.26 -8.96 22.34
N ALA A 45 2.33 -9.48 21.11
CA ALA A 45 2.43 -8.70 19.88
C ALA A 45 1.14 -8.84 19.07
N THR A 46 0.77 -7.77 18.35
CA THR A 46 -0.39 -7.80 17.46
C THR A 46 -0.05 -7.17 16.10
N PHE A 47 -0.60 -7.75 15.06
CA PHE A 47 -0.61 -7.21 13.70
C PHE A 47 -2.00 -6.68 13.31
N MET A 48 -2.86 -6.44 14.27
CA MET A 48 -4.20 -5.89 14.06
C MET A 48 -4.11 -4.49 13.43
N PRO A 49 -4.88 -4.19 12.36
CA PRO A 49 -4.82 -2.89 11.68
C PRO A 49 -5.11 -1.68 12.57
N LYS A 50 -6.07 -1.82 13.49
CA LYS A 50 -6.43 -0.77 14.47
C LYS A 50 -6.59 -1.40 15.85
N PRO A 51 -5.49 -1.61 16.59
CA PRO A 51 -5.55 -2.24 17.91
C PRO A 51 -6.10 -1.34 18.99
N LEU A 52 -5.92 -0.02 18.88
CA LEU A 52 -6.32 0.98 19.86
C LEU A 52 -7.26 2.02 19.26
N VAL A 53 -8.33 2.34 19.96
CA VAL A 53 -9.23 3.44 19.61
C VAL A 53 -8.53 4.76 19.92
N GLY A 54 -8.61 5.73 18.99
CA GLY A 54 -8.00 7.06 19.16
C GLY A 54 -6.49 7.13 18.97
N ASP A 55 -5.82 6.02 18.62
CA ASP A 55 -4.39 6.01 18.28
C ASP A 55 -4.15 5.62 16.82
N ASN A 56 -2.90 5.69 16.35
CA ASN A 56 -2.53 5.24 15.00
C ASN A 56 -2.72 3.74 14.83
N GLY A 57 -2.88 3.30 13.58
CA GLY A 57 -3.01 1.89 13.23
C GLY A 57 -1.73 1.29 12.66
N SER A 58 -1.78 -0.02 12.35
CA SER A 58 -0.70 -0.77 11.70
C SER A 58 -0.95 -0.86 10.20
N GLY A 59 -0.02 -0.37 9.39
CA GLY A 59 -0.02 -0.52 7.93
C GLY A 59 0.99 -1.55 7.47
N MET A 60 0.71 -2.19 6.33
CA MET A 60 1.69 -2.98 5.57
C MET A 60 1.89 -2.30 4.22
N HIS A 61 2.91 -1.45 4.15
CA HIS A 61 3.24 -0.75 2.91
C HIS A 61 4.04 -1.67 1.99
N VAL A 62 3.59 -1.81 0.76
CA VAL A 62 4.17 -2.73 -0.22
C VAL A 62 4.96 -1.95 -1.26
N HIS A 63 6.28 -2.03 -1.19
CA HIS A 63 7.18 -1.51 -2.21
C HIS A 63 7.24 -2.48 -3.38
N GLN A 64 7.05 -1.96 -4.60
CA GLN A 64 6.96 -2.77 -5.81
C GLN A 64 7.79 -2.17 -6.94
N SER A 65 8.41 -3.03 -7.72
CA SER A 65 9.03 -2.72 -9.02
C SER A 65 9.00 -3.94 -9.90
N LEU A 66 9.03 -3.74 -11.21
CA LEU A 66 9.18 -4.80 -12.20
C LEU A 66 10.59 -4.75 -12.78
N ALA A 67 11.16 -5.92 -13.05
CA ALA A 67 12.43 -6.04 -13.75
C ALA A 67 12.34 -7.10 -14.84
N LYS A 68 13.04 -6.87 -15.94
CA LYS A 68 13.23 -7.83 -17.03
C LYS A 68 14.70 -7.85 -17.39
N ASP A 69 15.28 -9.04 -17.48
CA ASP A 69 16.71 -9.24 -17.83
C ASP A 69 17.67 -8.39 -16.97
N GLY A 70 17.36 -8.24 -15.66
CA GLY A 70 18.14 -7.45 -14.71
C GLY A 70 17.94 -5.94 -14.80
N VAL A 71 17.09 -5.46 -15.71
CA VAL A 71 16.77 -4.03 -15.87
C VAL A 71 15.49 -3.68 -15.14
N ASN A 72 15.54 -2.62 -14.31
CA ASN A 72 14.35 -2.09 -13.64
C ASN A 72 13.45 -1.34 -14.64
N LEU A 73 12.25 -1.83 -14.86
CA LEU A 73 11.29 -1.27 -15.82
C LEU A 73 10.59 -0.01 -15.29
N PHE A 74 10.73 0.31 -14.00
CA PHE A 74 10.10 1.49 -13.39
C PHE A 74 10.95 2.75 -13.48
N ALA A 75 12.25 2.61 -13.80
CA ALA A 75 13.13 3.76 -14.00
C ALA A 75 12.89 4.44 -15.34
N GLY A 76 12.79 5.76 -15.34
CA GLY A 76 12.56 6.56 -16.55
C GLY A 76 12.75 8.06 -16.30
N ASP A 77 12.18 8.86 -17.19
CA ASP A 77 12.32 10.31 -17.26
C ASP A 77 11.03 11.08 -16.92
N LYS A 78 9.95 10.35 -16.58
CA LYS A 78 8.68 10.96 -16.21
C LYS A 78 8.66 11.40 -14.75
N TYR A 79 7.49 11.82 -14.26
CA TYR A 79 7.29 12.29 -12.90
C TYR A 79 7.92 11.34 -11.86
N GLY A 80 8.62 11.91 -10.88
CA GLY A 80 9.32 11.14 -9.84
C GLY A 80 10.47 10.25 -10.35
N GLY A 81 10.92 10.43 -11.62
CA GLY A 81 11.92 9.58 -12.28
C GLY A 81 11.38 8.19 -12.64
N LEU A 82 10.08 8.07 -12.82
CA LEU A 82 9.41 6.87 -13.29
C LEU A 82 9.42 6.76 -14.82
N SER A 83 9.26 5.54 -15.30
CA SER A 83 8.95 5.24 -16.68
C SER A 83 7.44 5.37 -16.94
N GLU A 84 7.06 5.43 -18.22
CA GLU A 84 5.65 5.35 -18.61
C GLU A 84 5.01 4.02 -18.17
N THR A 85 5.77 2.92 -18.24
CA THR A 85 5.34 1.61 -17.72
C THR A 85 4.97 1.66 -16.24
N ALA A 86 5.75 2.36 -15.43
CA ALA A 86 5.46 2.53 -14.01
C ALA A 86 4.21 3.38 -13.77
N LEU A 87 3.98 4.42 -14.58
CA LEU A 87 2.76 5.22 -14.51
C LEU A 87 1.52 4.38 -14.86
N TYR A 88 1.57 3.59 -15.92
CA TYR A 88 0.48 2.66 -16.24
C TYR A 88 0.23 1.64 -15.14
N TYR A 89 1.30 1.11 -14.54
CA TYR A 89 1.19 0.22 -13.39
C TYR A 89 0.46 0.88 -12.21
N ILE A 90 0.79 2.14 -11.90
CA ILE A 90 0.08 2.95 -10.88
C ILE A 90 -1.38 3.12 -11.28
N GLY A 91 -1.66 3.44 -12.56
CA GLY A 91 -3.01 3.60 -13.08
C GLY A 91 -3.88 2.37 -12.87
N GLY A 92 -3.33 1.17 -13.12
CA GLY A 92 -4.01 -0.09 -12.86
C GLY A 92 -4.32 -0.30 -11.39
N ILE A 93 -3.35 -0.04 -10.50
CA ILE A 93 -3.59 -0.15 -9.04
C ILE A 93 -4.67 0.85 -8.58
N ILE A 94 -4.66 2.09 -9.06
CA ILE A 94 -5.68 3.09 -8.69
C ILE A 94 -7.06 2.67 -9.21
N LYS A 95 -7.16 2.24 -10.47
CA LYS A 95 -8.41 1.77 -11.07
C LYS A 95 -9.06 0.66 -10.25
N HIS A 96 -8.28 -0.34 -9.86
CA HIS A 96 -8.76 -1.54 -9.16
C HIS A 96 -8.63 -1.47 -7.62
N ALA A 97 -8.26 -0.31 -7.05
CA ALA A 97 -7.92 -0.18 -5.63
C ALA A 97 -9.01 -0.67 -4.68
N ARG A 98 -10.28 -0.37 -4.97
CA ARG A 98 -11.41 -0.78 -4.13
C ARG A 98 -11.62 -2.30 -4.16
N ALA A 99 -11.41 -2.95 -5.28
CA ALA A 99 -11.42 -4.41 -5.41
C ALA A 99 -10.20 -5.03 -4.73
N ILE A 100 -9.01 -4.43 -4.88
CA ILE A 100 -7.78 -4.84 -4.17
C ILE A 100 -7.96 -4.80 -2.65
N ASN A 101 -8.78 -3.88 -2.11
CA ASN A 101 -9.03 -3.80 -0.67
C ASN A 101 -9.62 -5.10 -0.11
N ALA A 102 -10.36 -5.89 -0.86
CA ALA A 102 -10.85 -7.21 -0.43
C ALA A 102 -9.70 -8.16 -0.05
N PHE A 103 -8.53 -8.02 -0.68
CA PHE A 103 -7.33 -8.81 -0.41
C PHE A 103 -6.36 -8.11 0.54
N ALA A 104 -6.20 -6.79 0.39
CA ALA A 104 -5.21 -5.99 1.13
C ALA A 104 -5.71 -5.51 2.50
N ASN A 105 -7.03 -5.49 2.70
CA ASN A 105 -7.72 -5.00 3.90
C ASN A 105 -8.86 -5.97 4.25
N ALA A 106 -8.52 -7.24 4.47
CA ALA A 106 -9.46 -8.36 4.49
C ALA A 106 -10.23 -8.53 5.82
N ALA A 107 -10.13 -7.57 6.74
CA ALA A 107 -10.81 -7.63 8.04
C ALA A 107 -11.71 -6.40 8.25
N THR A 108 -12.78 -6.57 9.01
CA THR A 108 -13.62 -5.41 9.41
C THR A 108 -12.84 -4.36 10.20
N ASN A 109 -11.83 -4.78 10.94
CA ASN A 109 -10.93 -3.88 11.67
C ASN A 109 -10.02 -3.05 10.74
N SER A 110 -9.74 -3.51 9.51
CA SER A 110 -8.99 -2.77 8.51
C SER A 110 -9.60 -1.39 8.23
N TYR A 111 -10.92 -1.32 8.18
CA TYR A 111 -11.68 -0.10 7.88
C TYR A 111 -11.83 0.84 9.08
N LYS A 112 -11.44 0.40 10.26
CA LYS A 112 -11.23 1.28 11.43
C LYS A 112 -9.89 2.01 11.38
N ARG A 113 -8.92 1.48 10.60
CA ARG A 113 -7.66 2.15 10.29
C ARG A 113 -7.82 3.10 9.10
N LEU A 114 -8.53 2.69 8.05
CA LEU A 114 -8.71 3.46 6.82
C LEU A 114 -9.74 4.59 7.02
N VAL A 115 -9.41 5.51 7.92
CA VAL A 115 -10.22 6.70 8.21
C VAL A 115 -9.34 7.95 8.12
N PRO A 116 -9.87 9.09 7.63
CA PRO A 116 -9.13 10.35 7.61
C PRO A 116 -8.63 10.75 9.01
N GLY A 117 -7.46 11.43 9.08
CA GLY A 117 -6.93 12.00 10.32
C GLY A 117 -6.01 11.09 11.15
N PHE A 118 -5.76 9.84 10.75
CA PHE A 118 -4.87 8.90 11.45
C PHE A 118 -3.72 8.39 10.59
N GLU A 119 -3.15 9.23 9.75
CA GLU A 119 -2.03 8.92 8.84
C GLU A 119 -2.29 7.73 7.89
N ALA A 120 -3.54 7.27 7.78
CA ALA A 120 -3.92 6.24 6.83
C ALA A 120 -4.25 6.87 5.47
N PRO A 121 -3.62 6.42 4.37
CA PRO A 121 -3.85 6.98 3.04
C PRO A 121 -5.16 6.44 2.48
N VAL A 122 -6.21 7.24 2.52
CA VAL A 122 -7.54 6.87 2.03
C VAL A 122 -7.83 7.37 0.61
N MET A 123 -7.19 8.45 0.18
CA MET A 123 -7.38 9.04 -1.14
C MET A 123 -6.53 8.33 -2.20
N LEU A 124 -7.15 7.93 -3.30
CA LEU A 124 -6.52 7.22 -4.41
C LEU A 124 -5.77 8.21 -5.31
N ALA A 125 -4.60 8.60 -4.84
CA ALA A 125 -3.69 9.50 -5.52
C ALA A 125 -2.26 8.95 -5.46
N TYR A 126 -1.37 9.50 -6.31
CA TYR A 126 0.05 9.19 -6.24
C TYR A 126 0.89 10.46 -6.14
N SER A 127 2.03 10.37 -5.45
CA SER A 127 2.97 11.49 -5.29
C SER A 127 4.38 11.03 -4.92
N ALA A 128 5.38 11.79 -5.37
CA ALA A 128 6.77 11.66 -4.93
C ALA A 128 7.08 12.53 -3.69
N ARG A 129 6.20 13.46 -3.32
CA ARG A 129 6.44 14.48 -2.29
C ARG A 129 5.52 14.35 -1.09
N ASN A 130 4.39 13.67 -1.25
CA ASN A 130 3.32 13.63 -0.28
C ASN A 130 3.16 12.23 0.33
N ARG A 131 3.11 12.14 1.67
CA ARG A 131 2.88 10.89 2.41
C ARG A 131 1.40 10.58 2.62
N SER A 132 0.50 11.52 2.36
CA SER A 132 -0.94 11.31 2.46
C SER A 132 -1.53 10.57 1.25
N ALA A 133 -0.78 10.50 0.12
CA ALA A 133 -1.18 9.74 -1.05
C ALA A 133 -1.14 8.21 -0.81
N SER A 134 -2.11 7.48 -1.37
CA SER A 134 -2.18 6.01 -1.27
C SER A 134 -1.05 5.30 -2.02
N ILE A 135 -0.48 5.93 -3.03
CA ILE A 135 0.72 5.45 -3.74
C ILE A 135 1.80 6.51 -3.66
N ARG A 136 2.91 6.17 -2.99
CA ARG A 136 4.07 7.03 -2.88
C ARG A 136 5.20 6.57 -3.81
N ILE A 137 5.91 7.52 -4.40
CA ILE A 137 7.13 7.27 -5.17
C ILE A 137 8.32 7.65 -4.29
N PRO A 138 9.05 6.69 -3.71
CA PRO A 138 10.21 7.01 -2.88
C PRO A 138 11.31 7.69 -3.69
N VAL A 139 11.85 8.79 -3.18
CA VAL A 139 13.01 9.45 -3.76
C VAL A 139 14.24 8.58 -3.53
N VAL A 140 14.88 8.16 -4.60
CA VAL A 140 16.08 7.31 -4.56
C VAL A 140 17.11 7.79 -5.57
N PRO A 141 18.40 7.77 -5.24
CA PRO A 141 19.46 8.27 -6.15
C PRO A 141 19.72 7.32 -7.32
N SER A 142 19.50 6.01 -7.13
CA SER A 142 19.80 4.99 -8.14
C SER A 142 18.57 4.58 -8.96
N PRO A 143 18.65 4.57 -10.29
CA PRO A 143 17.59 4.02 -11.14
C PRO A 143 17.25 2.55 -10.80
N LYS A 144 18.24 1.76 -10.38
CA LYS A 144 18.03 0.35 -9.96
C LYS A 144 17.10 0.21 -8.75
N ALA A 145 17.01 1.25 -7.91
CA ALA A 145 16.16 1.26 -6.71
C ALA A 145 14.79 1.91 -6.96
N ARG A 146 14.50 2.35 -8.19
CA ARG A 146 13.23 3.00 -8.53
C ARG A 146 12.07 2.04 -8.31
N ARG A 147 11.04 2.51 -7.60
CA ARG A 147 9.89 1.71 -7.17
C ARG A 147 8.72 2.59 -6.79
N ILE A 148 7.57 1.99 -6.65
CA ILE A 148 6.39 2.59 -6.01
C ILE A 148 6.17 1.96 -4.63
N GLU A 149 5.39 2.62 -3.79
CA GLU A 149 4.96 2.15 -2.47
C GLU A 149 3.45 2.26 -2.37
N VAL A 150 2.76 1.13 -2.36
CA VAL A 150 1.32 1.07 -2.10
C VAL A 150 1.10 1.04 -0.58
N ARG A 151 0.30 1.97 -0.05
CA ARG A 151 0.27 2.27 1.38
C ARG A 151 -1.05 1.94 2.09
N PHE A 152 -2.12 1.66 1.37
CA PHE A 152 -3.43 1.38 1.98
C PHE A 152 -3.54 -0.02 2.60
N GLY A 153 -2.72 -0.98 2.20
CA GLY A 153 -2.73 -2.33 2.76
C GLY A 153 -2.39 -2.39 4.24
N ASP A 154 -2.82 -3.43 4.91
CA ASP A 154 -2.52 -3.67 6.32
C ASP A 154 -2.04 -5.11 6.59
N PRO A 155 -1.43 -5.37 7.76
CA PRO A 155 -0.81 -6.65 8.02
C PRO A 155 -1.78 -7.80 8.33
N SER A 156 -3.11 -7.58 8.37
CA SER A 156 -4.10 -8.67 8.44
C SER A 156 -4.22 -9.43 7.12
N ALA A 157 -3.78 -8.81 6.02
CA ALA A 157 -3.82 -9.39 4.68
C ALA A 157 -3.02 -10.70 4.59
N ASN A 158 -3.53 -11.63 3.78
CA ASN A 158 -2.73 -12.75 3.29
C ASN A 158 -1.72 -12.19 2.26
N PRO A 159 -0.39 -12.26 2.52
CA PRO A 159 0.59 -11.61 1.65
C PRO A 159 0.62 -12.18 0.24
N TYR A 160 0.35 -13.47 0.04
CA TYR A 160 0.32 -14.10 -1.28
C TYR A 160 -0.81 -13.51 -2.12
N LEU A 161 -2.03 -13.46 -1.57
CA LEU A 161 -3.19 -12.92 -2.27
C LEU A 161 -3.07 -11.40 -2.49
N CYS A 162 -2.65 -10.68 -1.47
CA CYS A 162 -2.48 -9.21 -1.53
C CYS A 162 -1.46 -8.82 -2.60
N PHE A 163 -0.29 -9.45 -2.61
CA PHE A 163 0.76 -9.12 -3.58
C PHE A 163 0.39 -9.54 -5.00
N ALA A 164 -0.26 -10.71 -5.15
CA ALA A 164 -0.75 -11.15 -6.45
C ALA A 164 -1.81 -10.19 -7.01
N ALA A 165 -2.81 -9.80 -6.21
CA ALA A 165 -3.84 -8.86 -6.63
C ALA A 165 -3.25 -7.50 -7.06
N MET A 166 -2.30 -6.95 -6.29
CA MET A 166 -1.60 -5.71 -6.65
C MET A 166 -0.81 -5.85 -7.96
N LEU A 167 -0.08 -6.97 -8.13
CA LEU A 167 0.67 -7.23 -9.35
C LEU A 167 -0.25 -7.33 -10.57
N MET A 168 -1.32 -8.11 -10.47
CA MET A 168 -2.28 -8.32 -11.56
C MET A 168 -2.97 -7.01 -11.96
N ALA A 169 -3.40 -6.21 -11.00
CA ALA A 169 -3.94 -4.88 -11.25
C ALA A 169 -2.93 -3.94 -11.95
N GLY A 170 -1.69 -3.95 -11.51
CA GLY A 170 -0.63 -3.17 -12.16
C GLY A 170 -0.33 -3.66 -13.59
N LEU A 171 -0.36 -4.98 -13.84
CA LEU A 171 -0.20 -5.55 -15.18
C LEU A 171 -1.38 -5.22 -16.09
N ASP A 172 -2.61 -5.21 -15.58
CA ASP A 172 -3.77 -4.71 -16.31
C ASP A 172 -3.58 -3.24 -16.75
N GLY A 173 -3.08 -2.41 -15.82
CA GLY A 173 -2.74 -1.03 -16.12
C GLY A 173 -1.72 -0.88 -17.26
N ILE A 174 -0.68 -1.70 -17.26
CA ILE A 174 0.33 -1.71 -18.35
C ILE A 174 -0.30 -2.20 -19.66
N LYS A 175 -1.03 -3.30 -19.62
CA LYS A 175 -1.66 -3.92 -20.81
C LYS A 175 -2.63 -2.97 -21.49
N ASN A 176 -3.44 -2.27 -20.70
CA ASN A 176 -4.50 -1.37 -21.19
C ASN A 176 -4.05 0.10 -21.24
N LYS A 177 -2.78 0.41 -20.93
CA LYS A 177 -2.21 1.77 -20.89
C LYS A 177 -3.04 2.73 -20.03
N ILE A 178 -3.43 2.30 -18.85
CA ILE A 178 -4.26 3.08 -17.93
C ILE A 178 -3.38 4.14 -17.26
N HIS A 179 -3.57 5.40 -17.62
CA HIS A 179 -2.83 6.51 -17.04
C HIS A 179 -3.45 6.89 -15.67
N PRO A 180 -2.64 7.12 -14.61
CA PRO A 180 -3.14 7.41 -13.27
C PRO A 180 -3.69 8.84 -13.08
N GLY A 181 -3.71 9.67 -14.11
CA GLY A 181 -3.98 11.10 -13.99
C GLY A 181 -2.76 11.89 -13.55
N GLU A 182 -2.97 13.11 -13.04
CA GLU A 182 -1.90 13.97 -12.54
C GLU A 182 -1.45 13.59 -11.12
N ALA A 183 -0.17 13.77 -10.84
CA ALA A 183 0.37 13.56 -9.49
C ALA A 183 -0.13 14.63 -8.52
N MET A 184 -0.45 14.23 -7.30
CA MET A 184 -0.98 15.14 -6.27
C MET A 184 0.08 15.45 -5.20
N ASP A 185 0.78 16.56 -5.39
CA ASP A 185 1.86 16.99 -4.48
C ASP A 185 1.35 17.87 -3.31
N LYS A 186 0.08 18.26 -3.31
CA LYS A 186 -0.58 18.93 -2.17
C LYS A 186 -0.73 17.96 -0.99
N ASP A 187 -0.72 18.50 0.23
CA ASP A 187 -1.08 17.68 1.40
C ASP A 187 -2.57 17.34 1.35
N LEU A 188 -2.89 16.04 1.21
CA LEU A 188 -4.26 15.58 1.05
C LEU A 188 -5.05 15.60 2.38
N TYR A 189 -4.38 15.75 3.52
CA TYR A 189 -5.05 15.87 4.82
C TYR A 189 -5.63 17.26 5.05
N ASP A 190 -5.06 18.29 4.39
CA ASP A 190 -5.44 19.70 4.55
C ASP A 190 -6.21 20.26 3.35
N LEU A 191 -6.74 19.38 2.48
CA LEU A 191 -7.54 19.81 1.32
C LEU A 191 -8.89 20.38 1.75
N PRO A 192 -9.37 21.45 1.07
CA PRO A 192 -10.76 21.88 1.17
C PRO A 192 -11.73 20.71 0.88
N ALA A 193 -12.86 20.68 1.58
CA ALA A 193 -13.82 19.57 1.45
C ALA A 193 -14.32 19.37 0.01
N GLU A 194 -14.46 20.44 -0.76
CA GLU A 194 -14.86 20.41 -2.17
C GLU A 194 -13.80 19.72 -3.03
N GLU A 195 -12.51 20.07 -2.89
CA GLU A 195 -11.40 19.41 -3.61
C GLU A 195 -11.25 17.94 -3.17
N ALA A 196 -11.39 17.66 -1.89
CA ALA A 196 -11.29 16.31 -1.34
C ALA A 196 -12.38 15.37 -1.86
N ALA A 197 -13.60 15.90 -2.10
CA ALA A 197 -14.72 15.13 -2.62
C ALA A 197 -14.54 14.67 -4.08
N GLU A 198 -13.68 15.33 -4.85
CA GLU A 198 -13.38 14.95 -6.23
C GLU A 198 -12.37 13.79 -6.34
N ILE A 199 -11.64 13.49 -5.27
CA ILE A 199 -10.62 12.47 -5.27
C ILE A 199 -11.24 11.11 -4.91
N PRO A 200 -11.11 10.08 -5.76
CA PRO A 200 -11.57 8.74 -5.42
C PRO A 200 -10.91 8.23 -4.14
N THR A 201 -11.64 7.43 -3.36
CA THR A 201 -11.14 6.85 -2.11
C THR A 201 -11.10 5.33 -2.16
N VAL A 202 -10.27 4.73 -1.31
CA VAL A 202 -10.31 3.30 -1.00
C VAL A 202 -11.70 2.91 -0.47
N ALA A 203 -12.01 1.62 -0.44
CA ALA A 203 -13.25 1.13 0.16
C ALA A 203 -13.34 1.54 1.64
N TYR A 204 -14.54 1.87 2.12
CA TYR A 204 -14.80 2.32 3.49
C TYR A 204 -15.33 1.21 4.42
N SER A 205 -15.60 0.04 3.88
CA SER A 205 -16.01 -1.15 4.64
C SER A 205 -15.60 -2.43 3.92
N LEU A 206 -15.57 -3.54 4.66
CA LEU A 206 -15.31 -4.86 4.06
C LEU A 206 -16.40 -5.21 3.04
N LYS A 207 -17.66 -4.87 3.33
CA LYS A 207 -18.76 -5.08 2.39
C LYS A 207 -18.53 -4.30 1.09
N ASP A 208 -18.18 -3.04 1.18
CA ASP A 208 -17.90 -2.19 0.02
C ASP A 208 -16.72 -2.72 -0.81
N ALA A 209 -15.68 -3.24 -0.17
CA ALA A 209 -14.55 -3.87 -0.87
C ALA A 209 -14.97 -5.16 -1.60
N LEU A 210 -15.81 -5.98 -0.97
CA LEU A 210 -16.32 -7.22 -1.59
C LEU A 210 -17.28 -6.91 -2.75
N ASP A 211 -18.19 -5.95 -2.58
CA ASP A 211 -19.07 -5.50 -3.64
C ASP A 211 -18.27 -4.92 -4.83
N SER A 212 -17.19 -4.18 -4.53
CA SER A 212 -16.29 -3.65 -5.54
C SER A 212 -15.52 -4.76 -6.27
N LEU A 213 -15.10 -5.80 -5.56
CA LEU A 213 -14.46 -6.96 -6.18
C LEU A 213 -15.43 -7.75 -7.06
N ASP A 214 -16.70 -7.89 -6.65
CA ASP A 214 -17.72 -8.55 -7.46
C ASP A 214 -18.01 -7.78 -8.75
N ALA A 215 -17.95 -6.45 -8.70
CA ALA A 215 -18.17 -5.57 -9.85
C ALA A 215 -16.93 -5.42 -10.75
N ASP A 216 -15.73 -5.60 -10.21
CA ASP A 216 -14.45 -5.38 -10.89
C ASP A 216 -13.50 -6.56 -10.70
N ARG A 217 -13.58 -7.51 -11.62
CA ARG A 217 -12.71 -8.70 -11.72
C ARG A 217 -11.83 -8.70 -12.96
N GLU A 218 -11.78 -7.59 -13.70
CA GLU A 218 -11.07 -7.51 -14.98
C GLU A 218 -9.57 -7.79 -14.87
N PHE A 219 -8.99 -7.54 -13.70
CA PHE A 219 -7.56 -7.70 -13.42
C PHE A 219 -7.17 -9.08 -12.87
N LEU A 220 -8.14 -9.96 -12.54
CA LEU A 220 -7.92 -11.28 -11.96
C LEU A 220 -7.76 -12.40 -12.99
#